data_467007de4f5d0120cfce1b9cb8b2f720
#
_entry.id   467007de4f5d0120cfce1b9cb8b2f720
#
_cell.length_a   1.000
_cell.length_b   1.000
_cell.length_c   1.000
_cell.angle_alpha   90.00
_cell.angle_beta   90.00
_cell.angle_gamma   90.00
#
_symmetry.space_group_name_H-M   'P 1'
#
loop_
_entity.id
_entity.type
_entity.pdbx_description
1 polymer ?
#
loop_
_entity_poly.entity_id
_entity_poly.type
_entity_poly.pdbx_seq_one_letter_code
_entity_poly.pdbx_strand_id
1 'polypeptide(L)'
;MEQLNVFDCSNVLIASFFTDDRGCAHENREHTLIYLCSGELEIEERGKKTILHPGECAFMRRDNRMWLQKHADEEHPYRSVVLKFTKPFLREFYQTLDRKEIPMESKREKVSLRVLPNNRPDIRSLFESVVPYFDAGVKPSDDVLKLKMIEGAYVLLNTDKNLYASLFDFVDPWKIDIIDYLNDNYMYDLSME
;
A
#
# COMPACT_ATOMS: atom_id res chain seq x y z
N MET A 1 -23.85 12.90 -13.10
CA MET A 1 -23.62 11.45 -13.21
C MET A 1 -22.22 11.20 -12.72
N GLU A 2 -22.08 10.47 -11.63
CA GLU A 2 -20.76 10.03 -11.13
C GLU A 2 -20.21 8.99 -12.12
N GLN A 3 -19.17 9.33 -12.83
CA GLN A 3 -18.50 8.39 -13.71
C GLN A 3 -17.30 7.80 -12.97
N LEU A 4 -17.50 6.62 -12.40
CA LEU A 4 -16.46 5.83 -11.79
C LEU A 4 -15.85 4.90 -12.84
N ASN A 5 -14.59 5.12 -13.20
CA ASN A 5 -13.82 4.19 -14.00
C ASN A 5 -12.81 3.47 -13.07
N VAL A 6 -13.02 2.19 -12.86
CA VAL A 6 -12.11 1.33 -12.09
C VAL A 6 -11.55 0.26 -12.99
N PHE A 7 -10.23 0.14 -12.98
CA PHE A 7 -9.51 -0.93 -13.64
C PHE A 7 -8.82 -1.76 -12.56
N ASP A 8 -9.43 -2.90 -12.24
CA ASP A 8 -8.95 -3.80 -11.20
C ASP A 8 -8.29 -5.03 -11.83
N CYS A 9 -6.99 -5.19 -11.57
CA CYS A 9 -6.18 -6.30 -12.00
C CYS A 9 -5.59 -7.02 -10.78
N SER A 10 -6.44 -7.54 -9.91
CA SER A 10 -6.08 -8.29 -8.70
C SER A 10 -5.27 -7.46 -7.68
N ASN A 11 -4.01 -7.14 -7.98
CA ASN A 11 -3.10 -6.42 -7.09
C ASN A 11 -2.75 -5.01 -7.60
N VAL A 12 -3.20 -4.66 -8.80
CA VAL A 12 -3.03 -3.33 -9.39
C VAL A 12 -4.40 -2.74 -9.65
N LEU A 13 -4.69 -1.63 -9.01
CA LEU A 13 -5.93 -0.91 -9.13
C LEU A 13 -5.66 0.49 -9.69
N ILE A 14 -6.35 0.87 -10.74
CA ILE A 14 -6.40 2.25 -11.21
C ILE A 14 -7.84 2.72 -11.04
N ALA A 15 -8.00 3.82 -10.32
CA ALA A 15 -9.30 4.41 -10.07
C ALA A 15 -9.31 5.88 -10.52
N SER A 16 -10.39 6.27 -11.17
CA SER A 16 -10.63 7.65 -11.61
C SER A 16 -12.05 8.07 -11.23
N PHE A 17 -12.20 9.22 -10.56
CA PHE A 17 -13.47 9.75 -10.07
C PHE A 17 -13.59 11.22 -10.46
N PHE A 18 -14.77 11.66 -10.88
CA PHE A 18 -15.05 13.05 -11.25
C PHE A 18 -15.67 13.90 -10.13
N THR A 19 -16.04 13.29 -9.02
CA THR A 19 -16.66 13.98 -7.89
C THR A 19 -15.81 13.81 -6.64
N ASP A 20 -15.95 14.77 -5.71
CA ASP A 20 -15.37 14.64 -4.38
C ASP A 20 -16.01 13.46 -3.66
N ASP A 21 -15.18 12.58 -3.15
CA ASP A 21 -15.58 11.52 -2.26
C ASP A 21 -15.83 12.11 -0.87
N ARG A 22 -16.92 11.71 -0.20
CA ARG A 22 -17.22 12.15 1.17
C ARG A 22 -16.23 11.63 2.20
N GLY A 23 -15.21 10.93 1.74
CA GLY A 23 -14.25 10.24 2.58
C GLY A 23 -14.80 8.92 3.12
N CYS A 24 -13.91 7.98 3.34
CA CYS A 24 -14.25 6.68 3.91
C CYS A 24 -13.16 6.21 4.86
N ALA A 25 -13.58 5.51 5.91
CA ALA A 25 -12.65 4.75 6.72
C ALA A 25 -12.12 3.59 5.86
N HIS A 26 -10.81 3.54 5.72
CA HIS A 26 -10.13 2.51 4.95
C HIS A 26 -9.25 1.68 5.88
N GLU A 27 -9.51 0.39 5.91
CA GLU A 27 -8.66 -0.58 6.59
C GLU A 27 -7.91 -1.37 5.53
N ASN A 28 -6.62 -1.12 5.45
CA ASN A 28 -5.78 -1.81 4.49
C ASN A 28 -5.55 -3.26 4.93
N ARG A 29 -6.13 -4.22 4.22
CA ARG A 29 -5.83 -5.65 4.41
C ARG A 29 -4.46 -6.04 3.87
N GLU A 30 -3.95 -5.26 2.92
CA GLU A 30 -2.69 -5.46 2.22
C GLU A 30 -1.82 -4.21 2.37
N HIS A 31 -0.49 -4.38 2.35
CA HIS A 31 0.39 -3.22 2.16
C HIS A 31 0.08 -2.56 0.83
N THR A 32 -0.05 -1.26 0.84
CA THR A 32 -0.50 -0.50 -0.32
C THR A 32 0.51 0.57 -0.68
N LEU A 33 0.86 0.65 -1.95
CA LEU A 33 1.61 1.75 -2.53
C LEU A 33 0.68 2.50 -3.46
N ILE A 34 0.41 3.77 -3.17
CA ILE A 34 -0.50 4.62 -3.93
C ILE A 34 0.27 5.77 -4.58
N TYR A 35 0.03 5.99 -5.86
CA TYR A 35 0.57 7.10 -6.64
C TYR A 35 -0.59 7.95 -7.15
N LEU A 36 -0.50 9.27 -6.96
CA LEU A 36 -1.53 10.18 -7.39
C LEU A 36 -1.18 10.78 -8.76
N CYS A 37 -2.07 10.57 -9.73
CA CYS A 37 -1.92 11.10 -11.09
C CYS A 37 -2.57 12.48 -11.23
N SER A 38 -3.76 12.69 -10.62
CA SER A 38 -4.50 13.96 -10.62
C SER A 38 -5.43 14.08 -9.42
N GLY A 39 -5.84 15.30 -9.09
CA GLY A 39 -6.62 15.61 -7.91
C GLY A 39 -5.77 15.63 -6.63
N GLU A 40 -6.41 15.50 -5.47
CA GLU A 40 -5.74 15.42 -4.16
C GLU A 40 -6.27 14.23 -3.36
N LEU A 41 -5.40 13.64 -2.53
CA LEU A 41 -5.78 12.61 -1.58
C LEU A 41 -5.40 13.05 -0.16
N GLU A 42 -6.42 13.29 0.65
CA GLU A 42 -6.23 13.49 2.09
C GLU A 42 -6.24 12.15 2.80
N ILE A 43 -5.21 11.89 3.59
CA ILE A 43 -5.05 10.70 4.42
C ILE A 43 -4.99 11.17 5.87
N GLU A 44 -5.94 10.74 6.69
CA GLU A 44 -5.93 11.02 8.12
C GLU A 44 -5.68 9.74 8.91
N GLU A 45 -4.63 9.77 9.75
CA GLU A 45 -4.29 8.71 10.68
C GLU A 45 -4.09 9.30 12.08
N ARG A 46 -4.86 8.83 13.05
CA ARG A 46 -4.75 9.25 14.47
C ARG A 46 -4.78 10.78 14.65
N GLY A 47 -5.62 11.47 13.88
CA GLY A 47 -5.77 12.92 13.91
C GLY A 47 -4.66 13.70 13.17
N LYS A 48 -3.71 13.03 12.56
CA LYS A 48 -2.71 13.64 11.69
C LYS A 48 -3.15 13.54 10.25
N LYS A 49 -3.22 14.68 9.57
CA LYS A 49 -3.56 14.77 8.15
C LYS A 49 -2.29 14.83 7.30
N THR A 50 -2.32 14.11 6.20
CA THR A 50 -1.30 14.10 5.14
C THR A 50 -2.02 14.28 3.82
N ILE A 51 -1.62 15.24 3.01
CA ILE A 51 -2.19 15.48 1.69
C ILE A 51 -1.18 15.02 0.65
N LEU A 52 -1.62 14.22 -0.31
CA LEU A 52 -0.86 13.86 -1.49
C LEU A 52 -1.33 14.70 -2.67
N HIS A 53 -0.36 15.20 -3.42
CA HIS A 53 -0.56 15.95 -4.67
C HIS A 53 -0.16 15.11 -5.89
N PRO A 54 -0.55 15.53 -7.12
CA PRO A 54 -0.16 14.84 -8.34
C PRO A 54 1.35 14.63 -8.45
N GLY A 55 1.76 13.42 -8.81
CA GLY A 55 3.15 13.00 -8.87
C GLY A 55 3.73 12.47 -7.55
N GLU A 56 2.98 12.55 -6.46
CA GLU A 56 3.41 12.03 -5.17
C GLU A 56 2.95 10.57 -4.95
N CYS A 57 3.71 9.87 -4.13
CA CYS A 57 3.52 8.47 -3.82
C CYS A 57 3.59 8.24 -2.31
N ALA A 58 2.71 7.37 -1.78
CA ALA A 58 2.74 6.98 -0.39
C ALA A 58 2.63 5.47 -0.20
N PHE A 59 3.38 4.98 0.77
CA PHE A 59 3.25 3.64 1.31
C PHE A 59 2.30 3.66 2.51
N MET A 60 1.29 2.79 2.50
CA MET A 60 0.37 2.54 3.61
C MET A 60 0.52 1.09 4.07
N ARG A 61 0.84 0.92 5.35
CA ARG A 61 0.98 -0.41 5.94
C ARG A 61 -0.40 -1.04 6.13
N ARG A 62 -0.50 -2.36 5.90
CA ARG A 62 -1.70 -3.14 6.24
C ARG A 62 -2.02 -3.09 7.74
N ASP A 63 -3.22 -3.50 8.09
CA ASP A 63 -3.73 -3.59 9.46
C ASP A 63 -3.71 -2.23 10.20
N ASN A 64 -3.77 -1.13 9.42
CA ASN A 64 -3.93 0.22 9.94
C ASN A 64 -5.20 0.85 9.40
N ARG A 65 -5.96 1.45 10.29
CA ARG A 65 -7.16 2.18 9.93
C ARG A 65 -6.81 3.64 9.64
N MET A 66 -7.17 4.09 8.45
CA MET A 66 -6.96 5.46 7.98
C MET A 66 -8.27 6.00 7.41
N TRP A 67 -8.46 7.29 7.48
CA TRP A 67 -9.53 7.97 6.77
C TRP A 67 -8.96 8.51 5.46
N LEU A 68 -9.58 8.16 4.34
CA LEU A 68 -9.18 8.60 3.01
C LEU A 68 -10.26 9.49 2.42
N GLN A 69 -9.90 10.67 1.96
CA GLN A 69 -10.79 11.58 1.25
C GLN A 69 -10.13 11.99 -0.07
N LYS A 70 -10.86 11.79 -1.16
CA LYS A 70 -10.41 12.04 -2.53
C LYS A 70 -11.06 13.32 -3.02
N HIS A 71 -10.27 14.18 -3.65
CA HIS A 71 -10.71 15.44 -4.21
C HIS A 71 -10.33 15.49 -5.69
N ALA A 72 -11.32 15.70 -6.55
CA ALA A 72 -11.09 16.08 -7.94
C ALA A 72 -10.75 17.58 -8.00
N ASP A 73 -9.96 18.00 -8.96
CA ASP A 73 -9.82 19.43 -9.28
C ASP A 73 -10.88 19.87 -10.31
N GLU A 74 -10.91 21.19 -10.62
CA GLU A 74 -11.94 21.74 -11.52
C GLU A 74 -11.85 21.20 -12.95
N GLU A 75 -10.66 20.79 -13.39
CA GLU A 75 -10.41 20.37 -14.79
C GLU A 75 -10.18 18.85 -14.92
N HIS A 76 -9.74 18.19 -13.83
CA HIS A 76 -9.31 16.80 -13.85
C HIS A 76 -10.00 15.97 -12.77
N PRO A 77 -10.38 14.73 -13.08
CA PRO A 77 -10.87 13.81 -12.08
C PRO A 77 -9.76 13.43 -11.12
N TYR A 78 -10.12 13.06 -9.88
CA TYR A 78 -9.20 12.32 -9.04
C TYR A 78 -8.79 11.03 -9.75
N ARG A 79 -7.48 10.80 -9.86
CA ARG A 79 -6.94 9.59 -10.49
C ARG A 79 -5.73 9.08 -9.70
N SER A 80 -5.77 7.82 -9.35
CA SER A 80 -4.66 7.17 -8.65
C SER A 80 -4.38 5.78 -9.19
N VAL A 81 -3.12 5.36 -9.06
CA VAL A 81 -2.66 3.99 -9.29
C VAL A 81 -2.26 3.38 -7.97
N VAL A 82 -2.75 2.19 -7.69
CA VAL A 82 -2.54 1.50 -6.41
C VAL A 82 -1.95 0.12 -6.68
N LEU A 83 -0.84 -0.19 -6.01
CA LEU A 83 -0.26 -1.54 -5.94
C LEU A 83 -0.52 -2.11 -4.56
N LYS A 84 -1.10 -3.33 -4.50
CA LYS A 84 -1.39 -4.04 -3.25
C LYS A 84 -0.46 -5.24 -3.10
N PHE A 85 0.35 -5.22 -2.06
CA PHE A 85 1.33 -6.28 -1.78
C PHE A 85 0.74 -7.31 -0.83
N THR A 86 0.34 -8.45 -1.38
CA THR A 86 -0.20 -9.57 -0.61
C THR A 86 0.87 -10.28 0.23
N LYS A 87 0.48 -10.91 1.34
CA LYS A 87 1.40 -11.70 2.16
C LYS A 87 2.13 -12.81 1.37
N PRO A 88 1.43 -13.61 0.52
CA PRO A 88 2.10 -14.63 -0.28
C PRO A 88 3.15 -14.04 -1.21
N PHE A 89 2.84 -12.96 -1.94
CA PHE A 89 3.79 -12.27 -2.80
C PHE A 89 5.02 -11.80 -2.03
N LEU A 90 4.83 -11.14 -0.87
CA LEU A 90 5.94 -10.62 -0.08
C LEU A 90 6.81 -11.74 0.51
N ARG A 91 6.24 -12.90 0.86
CA ARG A 91 7.03 -14.07 1.31
C ARG A 91 7.88 -14.63 0.18
N GLU A 92 7.32 -14.77 -1.02
CA GLU A 92 8.05 -15.20 -2.22
C GLU A 92 9.18 -14.19 -2.54
N PHE A 93 8.85 -12.90 -2.57
CA PHE A 93 9.82 -11.84 -2.84
C PHE A 93 10.95 -11.79 -1.79
N TYR A 94 10.63 -11.95 -0.50
CA TYR A 94 11.63 -12.00 0.58
C TYR A 94 12.68 -13.10 0.37
N GLN A 95 12.27 -14.24 -0.17
CA GLN A 95 13.17 -15.35 -0.44
C GLN A 95 14.16 -15.07 -1.59
N THR A 96 13.86 -14.09 -2.46
CA THR A 96 14.75 -13.69 -3.57
C THR A 96 15.78 -12.64 -3.15
N LEU A 97 15.62 -12.01 -1.99
CA LEU A 97 16.53 -10.96 -1.53
C LEU A 97 17.87 -11.55 -1.04
N ASP A 98 18.98 -10.88 -1.38
CA ASP A 98 20.28 -11.23 -0.80
C ASP A 98 20.27 -10.90 0.71
N ARG A 99 20.59 -11.90 1.53
CA ARG A 99 20.68 -11.76 2.99
C ARG A 99 21.65 -10.69 3.45
N LYS A 100 22.64 -10.34 2.62
CA LYS A 100 23.62 -9.29 2.91
C LYS A 100 23.02 -7.87 2.79
N GLU A 101 21.95 -7.73 2.00
CA GLU A 101 21.26 -6.46 1.80
C GLU A 101 20.17 -6.21 2.86
N ILE A 102 19.87 -7.25 3.65
CA ILE A 102 18.88 -7.15 4.72
C ILE A 102 19.47 -6.30 5.85
N PRO A 103 18.86 -5.15 6.20
CA PRO A 103 19.36 -4.32 7.27
C PRO A 103 19.41 -5.12 8.59
N MET A 104 20.60 -5.24 9.17
CA MET A 104 20.72 -5.77 10.53
C MET A 104 19.87 -4.90 11.47
N GLU A 105 19.21 -5.54 12.43
CA GLU A 105 18.24 -5.03 13.40
C GLU A 105 18.56 -3.67 14.04
N SER A 106 18.49 -2.59 13.27
CA SER A 106 18.42 -1.25 13.84
C SER A 106 16.95 -0.92 14.07
N LYS A 107 16.60 -0.47 15.27
CA LYS A 107 15.30 0.01 15.75
C LYS A 107 14.15 -0.16 14.75
N ARG A 108 13.45 -1.28 14.84
CA ARG A 108 12.34 -1.66 13.96
C ARG A 108 11.09 -0.82 14.29
N GLU A 109 11.15 0.46 14.00
CA GLU A 109 9.94 1.27 14.06
C GLU A 109 9.03 0.90 12.87
N LYS A 110 7.86 0.38 13.18
CA LYS A 110 6.88 0.03 12.14
C LYS A 110 6.20 1.31 11.66
N VAL A 111 6.45 1.65 10.42
CA VAL A 111 5.86 2.81 9.76
C VAL A 111 4.46 2.45 9.25
N SER A 112 3.43 3.17 9.65
CA SER A 112 2.05 2.99 9.18
C SER A 112 1.78 3.71 7.87
N LEU A 113 2.25 4.95 7.75
CA LEU A 113 2.14 5.79 6.56
C LEU A 113 3.50 6.44 6.26
N ARG A 114 3.95 6.39 5.02
CA ARG A 114 5.17 7.05 4.55
C ARG A 114 4.96 7.66 3.18
N VAL A 115 5.04 8.99 3.08
CA VAL A 115 5.14 9.68 1.78
C VAL A 115 6.56 9.48 1.27
N LEU A 116 6.67 9.03 0.02
CA LEU A 116 7.96 8.81 -0.63
C LEU A 116 8.42 10.09 -1.33
N PRO A 117 9.75 10.28 -1.51
CA PRO A 117 10.26 11.44 -2.24
C PRO A 117 9.72 11.50 -3.67
N ASN A 118 9.19 12.64 -4.09
CA ASN A 118 8.56 12.84 -5.40
C ASN A 118 9.56 13.03 -6.57
N ASN A 119 10.83 13.25 -6.26
CA ASN A 119 11.89 13.50 -7.26
C ASN A 119 12.57 12.20 -7.77
N ARG A 120 12.03 11.04 -7.47
CA ARG A 120 12.62 9.75 -7.87
C ARG A 120 12.07 9.28 -9.21
N PRO A 121 12.95 9.09 -10.21
CA PRO A 121 12.52 8.67 -11.55
C PRO A 121 11.99 7.22 -11.57
N ASP A 122 12.47 6.34 -10.69
CA ASP A 122 12.00 4.96 -10.56
C ASP A 122 10.53 4.87 -10.09
N ILE A 123 10.13 5.71 -9.13
CA ILE A 123 8.72 5.81 -8.68
C ILE A 123 7.85 6.26 -9.86
N ARG A 124 8.23 7.34 -10.51
CA ARG A 124 7.47 7.89 -11.63
C ARG A 124 7.35 6.89 -12.79
N SER A 125 8.47 6.29 -13.22
CA SER A 125 8.51 5.31 -14.30
C SER A 125 7.64 4.10 -14.03
N LEU A 126 7.67 3.57 -12.79
CA LEU A 126 6.83 2.46 -12.36
C LEU A 126 5.36 2.73 -12.65
N PHE A 127 4.84 3.85 -12.16
CA PHE A 127 3.41 4.14 -12.24
C PHE A 127 2.97 4.65 -13.62
N GLU A 128 3.74 5.52 -14.26
CA GLU A 128 3.45 6.01 -15.61
C GLU A 128 3.45 4.89 -16.65
N SER A 129 4.18 3.80 -16.43
CA SER A 129 4.16 2.65 -17.33
C SER A 129 2.90 1.79 -17.24
N VAL A 130 2.10 1.95 -16.18
CA VAL A 130 0.83 1.22 -15.98
C VAL A 130 -0.35 2.01 -16.54
N VAL A 131 -0.28 3.33 -16.51
CA VAL A 131 -1.36 4.24 -16.95
C VAL A 131 -1.84 3.97 -18.39
N PRO A 132 -0.95 3.74 -19.39
CA PRO A 132 -1.38 3.49 -20.78
C PRO A 132 -2.29 2.26 -20.95
N TYR A 133 -2.14 1.24 -20.11
CA TYR A 133 -3.03 0.08 -20.14
C TYR A 133 -4.46 0.46 -19.75
N PHE A 134 -4.60 1.31 -18.74
CA PHE A 134 -5.90 1.84 -18.33
C PHE A 134 -6.53 2.69 -19.43
N ASP A 135 -5.75 3.60 -20.02
CA ASP A 135 -6.25 4.50 -21.07
C ASP A 135 -6.69 3.74 -22.32
N ALA A 136 -6.02 2.64 -22.64
CA ALA A 136 -6.37 1.76 -23.74
C ALA A 136 -7.50 0.75 -23.40
N GLY A 137 -7.90 0.64 -22.14
CA GLY A 137 -8.85 -0.39 -21.68
C GLY A 137 -8.33 -1.82 -21.83
N VAL A 138 -7.00 -2.00 -21.85
CA VAL A 138 -6.33 -3.30 -22.06
C VAL A 138 -5.72 -3.79 -20.76
N LYS A 139 -6.12 -4.98 -20.32
CA LYS A 139 -5.52 -5.61 -19.13
C LYS A 139 -4.11 -6.11 -19.47
N PRO A 140 -3.07 -5.73 -18.67
CA PRO A 140 -1.75 -6.33 -18.77
C PRO A 140 -1.79 -7.84 -18.48
N SER A 141 -0.87 -8.61 -19.03
CA SER A 141 -0.72 -10.02 -18.64
C SER A 141 -0.33 -10.16 -17.17
N ASP A 142 -0.65 -11.30 -16.57
CA ASP A 142 -0.33 -11.56 -15.16
C ASP A 142 1.19 -11.53 -14.90
N ASP A 143 2.00 -11.93 -15.89
CA ASP A 143 3.47 -11.81 -15.81
C ASP A 143 3.94 -10.36 -15.76
N VAL A 144 3.35 -9.47 -16.58
CA VAL A 144 3.65 -8.03 -16.54
C VAL A 144 3.22 -7.44 -15.20
N LEU A 145 2.06 -7.80 -14.69
CA LEU A 145 1.59 -7.35 -13.38
C LEU A 145 2.53 -7.82 -12.27
N LYS A 146 2.98 -9.09 -12.30
CA LYS A 146 3.96 -9.62 -11.34
C LYS A 146 5.28 -8.85 -11.39
N LEU A 147 5.79 -8.52 -12.59
CA LEU A 147 7.00 -7.69 -12.74
C LEU A 147 6.81 -6.29 -12.14
N LYS A 148 5.64 -5.65 -12.34
CA LYS A 148 5.33 -4.34 -11.73
C LYS A 148 5.26 -4.40 -10.20
N MET A 149 4.75 -5.48 -9.66
CA MET A 149 4.74 -5.72 -8.21
C MET A 149 6.15 -5.88 -7.64
N ILE A 150 7.03 -6.61 -8.33
CA ILE A 150 8.44 -6.78 -7.95
C ILE A 150 9.17 -5.43 -8.03
N GLU A 151 8.99 -4.67 -9.12
CA GLU A 151 9.55 -3.34 -9.29
C GLU A 151 9.11 -2.41 -8.15
N GLY A 152 7.81 -2.40 -7.80
CA GLY A 152 7.27 -1.61 -6.70
C GLY A 152 7.86 -1.98 -5.34
N ALA A 153 8.10 -3.27 -5.08
CA ALA A 153 8.74 -3.73 -3.86
C ALA A 153 10.20 -3.25 -3.75
N TYR A 154 10.97 -3.32 -4.85
CA TYR A 154 12.32 -2.76 -4.89
C TYR A 154 12.35 -1.23 -4.76
N VAL A 155 11.41 -0.53 -5.39
CA VAL A 155 11.26 0.93 -5.23
C VAL A 155 11.09 1.29 -3.75
N LEU A 156 10.25 0.57 -3.01
CA LEU A 156 10.08 0.78 -1.56
C LEU A 156 11.38 0.57 -0.80
N LEU A 157 12.06 -0.56 -0.99
CA LEU A 157 13.28 -0.91 -0.27
C LEU A 157 14.44 0.05 -0.58
N ASN A 158 14.55 0.49 -1.84
CA ASN A 158 15.59 1.43 -2.28
C ASN A 158 15.32 2.88 -1.84
N THR A 159 14.08 3.21 -1.54
CA THR A 159 13.70 4.55 -1.11
C THR A 159 13.93 4.77 0.38
N ASP A 160 13.50 3.83 1.21
CA ASP A 160 13.66 3.93 2.66
C ASP A 160 13.86 2.52 3.27
N LYS A 161 15.09 2.27 3.72
CA LYS A 161 15.45 0.99 4.36
C LYS A 161 14.66 0.71 5.65
N ASN A 162 14.08 1.73 6.27
CA ASN A 162 13.22 1.56 7.46
C ASN A 162 11.89 0.86 7.09
N LEU A 163 11.47 0.93 5.82
CA LEU A 163 10.28 0.23 5.34
C LEU A 163 10.43 -1.30 5.32
N TYR A 164 11.69 -1.80 5.36
CA TYR A 164 11.95 -3.24 5.38
C TYR A 164 11.19 -3.96 6.50
N ALA A 165 11.27 -3.45 7.73
CA ALA A 165 10.58 -4.03 8.89
C ALA A 165 9.05 -3.96 8.78
N SER A 166 8.52 -2.92 8.11
CA SER A 166 7.08 -2.77 7.88
C SER A 166 6.59 -3.68 6.76
N LEU A 167 7.37 -3.82 5.69
CA LEU A 167 7.00 -4.58 4.48
C LEU A 167 6.98 -6.09 4.76
N PHE A 168 7.97 -6.59 5.53
CA PHE A 168 8.12 -8.02 5.83
C PHE A 168 7.62 -8.40 7.24
N ASP A 169 6.73 -7.60 7.80
CA ASP A 169 6.01 -7.96 9.01
C ASP A 169 4.92 -8.98 8.68
N PHE A 170 5.21 -10.26 8.86
CA PHE A 170 4.28 -11.35 8.58
C PHE A 170 3.44 -11.77 9.78
N VAL A 171 3.58 -11.07 10.91
CA VAL A 171 2.81 -11.37 12.12
C VAL A 171 1.39 -10.84 11.94
N ASP A 172 0.42 -11.69 12.26
CA ASP A 172 -0.98 -11.30 12.29
C ASP A 172 -1.31 -10.74 13.67
N PRO A 173 -1.83 -9.52 13.81
CA PRO A 173 -2.12 -8.89 15.11
C PRO A 173 -3.01 -9.77 16.00
N TRP A 174 -4.03 -10.40 15.42
CA TRP A 174 -4.94 -11.28 16.17
C TRP A 174 -4.27 -12.56 16.74
N LYS A 175 -3.17 -13.03 16.13
CA LYS A 175 -2.41 -14.16 16.66
C LYS A 175 -1.59 -13.75 17.89
N ILE A 176 -1.15 -12.52 17.93
CA ILE A 176 -0.46 -11.97 19.11
C ILE A 176 -1.46 -11.86 20.26
N ASP A 177 -2.65 -11.30 20.00
CA ASP A 177 -3.70 -11.17 21.01
C ASP A 177 -4.09 -12.53 21.61
N ILE A 178 -4.19 -13.58 20.77
CA ILE A 178 -4.46 -14.94 21.25
C ILE A 178 -3.31 -15.48 22.08
N ILE A 179 -2.07 -15.28 21.65
CA ILE A 179 -0.88 -15.73 22.39
C ILE A 179 -0.77 -14.99 23.72
N ASP A 180 -0.98 -13.68 23.73
CA ASP A 180 -0.97 -12.86 24.95
C ASP A 180 -2.10 -13.29 25.88
N TYR A 181 -3.33 -13.50 25.35
CA TYR A 181 -4.43 -14.05 26.12
C TYR A 181 -4.12 -15.43 26.70
N LEU A 182 -3.50 -16.32 25.93
CA LEU A 182 -3.12 -17.65 26.41
C LEU A 182 -2.03 -17.57 27.47
N ASN A 183 -1.04 -16.68 27.31
CA ASN A 183 0.02 -16.48 28.30
C ASN A 183 -0.52 -15.92 29.62
N ASP A 184 -1.47 -15.00 29.55
CA ASP A 184 -2.08 -14.39 30.75
C ASP A 184 -3.05 -15.35 31.45
N ASN A 185 -3.59 -16.33 30.74
CA ASN A 185 -4.61 -17.26 31.25
C ASN A 185 -4.15 -18.73 31.29
N TYR A 186 -2.87 -19.03 31.05
CA TYR A 186 -2.37 -20.41 31.01
C TYR A 186 -2.53 -21.18 32.32
N MET A 187 -2.73 -20.47 33.45
CA MET A 187 -2.95 -21.04 34.77
C MET A 187 -4.40 -21.52 34.99
N TYR A 188 -5.33 -21.17 34.13
CA TYR A 188 -6.70 -21.61 34.23
C TYR A 188 -6.86 -22.90 33.41
N ASP A 189 -7.33 -23.97 34.06
CA ASP A 189 -7.74 -25.22 33.43
C ASP A 189 -8.95 -24.94 32.51
N LEU A 190 -8.68 -24.47 31.30
CA LEU A 190 -9.71 -24.29 30.30
C LEU A 190 -10.05 -25.67 29.71
N SER A 191 -11.02 -26.37 30.30
CA SER A 191 -11.64 -27.50 29.64
C SER A 191 -12.43 -26.99 28.43
N MET A 192 -12.10 -27.49 27.26
CA MET A 192 -12.95 -27.33 26.10
C MET A 192 -14.13 -28.29 26.24
N GLU A 193 -15.31 -27.81 26.62
CA GLU A 193 -16.59 -28.47 26.44
C GLU A 193 -17.16 -28.16 25.05
#